data_d3fb76d82ef70a30793849f4894697a9
#
_entry.id   d3fb76d82ef70a30793849f4894697a9
#
_cell.length_a   1.000
_cell.length_b   1.000
_cell.length_c   1.000
_cell.angle_alpha   90.00
_cell.angle_beta   90.00
_cell.angle_gamma   90.00
#
_symmetry.space_group_name_H-M   'P 1'
#
loop_
_entity.id
_entity.type
_entity.pdbx_description
1 polymer ?
#
loop_
_entity_poly.entity_id
_entity_poly.type
_entity_poly.pdbx_seq_one_letter_code
_entity_poly.pdbx_strand_id
1 'polypeptide(L)'
;MTITMELAKHVVQIGRFIPYATEKASDKPAVGKVFGLGVAGYLGSVIEIEAVAFSARNEGKGYFRFNDTAGSMAKDSLFNAAAVVRAVTGKELSDYDVNINFIGGGQIDGPSAGTAVTVALISAITGKPVRQDIAVTGEISVSGKVRAVGGIFEKAYGAARAGMKDMIIPAENKDDITEHHLNMHIHAVTTIEEVLKLLTVD
;
A
#
# COMPACT_ATOMS: atom_id res chain seq x y z
N MET A 1 -24.78 -32.50 -9.90
CA MET A 1 -25.39 -31.22 -9.54
C MET A 1 -24.31 -30.15 -9.54
N THR A 2 -24.41 -29.18 -10.41
CA THR A 2 -23.42 -28.10 -10.48
C THR A 2 -23.78 -27.04 -9.46
N ILE A 3 -22.89 -26.73 -8.54
CA ILE A 3 -23.09 -25.65 -7.57
C ILE A 3 -22.82 -24.32 -8.29
N THR A 4 -23.89 -23.57 -8.54
CA THR A 4 -23.76 -22.21 -9.08
C THR A 4 -23.57 -21.20 -7.96
N MET A 5 -23.00 -20.04 -8.27
CA MET A 5 -22.81 -18.95 -7.29
C MET A 5 -24.16 -18.50 -6.67
N GLU A 6 -25.25 -18.51 -7.46
CA GLU A 6 -26.60 -18.21 -6.94
C GLU A 6 -27.10 -19.26 -5.95
N LEU A 7 -26.88 -20.54 -6.26
CA LEU A 7 -27.23 -21.62 -5.34
C LEU A 7 -26.42 -21.55 -4.04
N ALA A 8 -25.12 -21.25 -4.14
CA ALA A 8 -24.27 -21.06 -2.97
C ALA A 8 -24.75 -19.89 -2.10
N LYS A 9 -25.12 -18.76 -2.69
CA LYS A 9 -25.69 -17.58 -1.99
C LYS A 9 -27.01 -17.95 -1.28
N HIS A 10 -27.84 -18.76 -1.92
CA HIS A 10 -29.14 -19.15 -1.37
C HIS A 10 -29.01 -20.15 -0.21
N VAL A 11 -28.10 -21.13 -0.33
CA VAL A 11 -27.89 -22.18 0.68
C VAL A 11 -27.20 -21.63 1.93
N VAL A 12 -26.27 -20.67 1.77
CA VAL A 12 -25.52 -20.13 2.90
C VAL A 12 -26.29 -19.03 3.64
N GLN A 13 -27.49 -18.64 3.16
CA GLN A 13 -28.36 -17.60 3.75
C GLN A 13 -27.63 -16.29 4.12
N ILE A 14 -26.51 -16.02 3.47
CA ILE A 14 -25.77 -14.82 3.74
C ILE A 14 -26.32 -13.74 2.81
N GLY A 15 -27.35 -13.07 3.24
CA GLY A 15 -27.86 -11.82 2.64
C GLY A 15 -26.82 -10.67 2.70
N ARG A 16 -25.57 -10.99 3.05
CA ARG A 16 -24.40 -10.12 3.08
C ARG A 16 -23.19 -10.77 2.44
N PHE A 17 -23.36 -11.50 1.37
CA PHE A 17 -22.22 -11.83 0.53
C PHE A 17 -21.81 -10.56 -0.19
N ILE A 18 -21.03 -9.73 0.49
CA ILE A 18 -20.27 -8.66 -0.17
C ILE A 18 -19.22 -9.41 -0.99
N PRO A 19 -19.27 -9.36 -2.33
CA PRO A 19 -18.17 -9.91 -3.11
C PRO A 19 -16.91 -9.17 -2.66
N TYR A 20 -15.98 -9.87 -2.03
CA TYR A 20 -14.70 -9.33 -1.56
C TYR A 20 -13.79 -8.85 -2.71
N ALA A 21 -14.22 -9.01 -3.93
CA ALA A 21 -13.53 -8.53 -5.12
C ALA A 21 -14.27 -7.31 -5.69
N THR A 22 -14.13 -6.19 -5.05
CA THR A 22 -14.27 -4.92 -5.74
C THR A 22 -12.95 -4.69 -6.47
N GLU A 23 -13.01 -4.64 -7.80
CA GLU A 23 -11.88 -4.19 -8.60
C GLU A 23 -11.49 -2.80 -8.11
N LYS A 24 -10.24 -2.68 -7.62
CA LYS A 24 -9.71 -1.43 -7.05
C LYS A 24 -8.77 -0.73 -8.02
N ALA A 25 -8.19 -1.50 -8.94
CA ALA A 25 -7.28 -0.98 -9.93
C ALA A 25 -7.95 0.06 -10.84
N SER A 26 -7.20 1.10 -11.19
CA SER A 26 -7.64 2.18 -12.08
C SER A 26 -6.49 2.61 -12.99
N ASP A 27 -6.80 2.96 -14.22
CA ASP A 27 -5.82 3.50 -15.17
C ASP A 27 -5.55 5.00 -14.94
N LYS A 28 -6.29 5.65 -14.02
CA LYS A 28 -6.11 7.08 -13.71
C LYS A 28 -5.14 7.25 -12.55
N PRO A 29 -3.95 7.83 -12.77
CA PRO A 29 -3.03 8.15 -11.69
C PRO A 29 -3.65 9.11 -10.67
N ALA A 30 -3.21 9.04 -9.42
CA ALA A 30 -3.70 9.89 -8.34
C ALA A 30 -2.54 10.37 -7.47
N VAL A 31 -2.65 11.59 -6.94
CA VAL A 31 -1.68 12.16 -6.01
C VAL A 31 -2.03 11.72 -4.58
N GLY A 32 -1.00 11.29 -3.84
CA GLY A 32 -1.14 10.92 -2.44
C GLY A 32 -1.90 9.61 -2.18
N LYS A 33 -2.24 8.83 -3.22
CA LYS A 33 -2.99 7.59 -3.10
C LYS A 33 -2.14 6.41 -3.58
N VAL A 34 -2.01 5.38 -2.73
CA VAL A 34 -1.22 4.17 -3.02
C VAL A 34 -1.96 2.94 -2.53
N PHE A 35 -1.84 1.85 -3.26
CA PHE A 35 -2.35 0.55 -2.82
C PHE A 35 -1.27 -0.26 -2.11
N GLY A 36 -1.44 -0.43 -0.80
CA GLY A 36 -0.68 -1.35 0.02
C GLY A 36 -1.32 -2.74 0.07
N LEU A 37 -0.65 -3.69 0.71
CA LEU A 37 -1.10 -5.07 0.84
C LEU A 37 -1.05 -5.54 2.29
N GLY A 38 -2.12 -6.19 2.72
CA GLY A 38 -2.26 -6.79 4.03
C GLY A 38 -2.71 -8.25 3.96
N VAL A 39 -2.59 -8.94 5.09
CA VAL A 39 -3.08 -10.31 5.29
C VAL A 39 -3.94 -10.35 6.54
N ALA A 40 -5.12 -10.93 6.43
CA ALA A 40 -5.99 -11.23 7.56
C ALA A 40 -6.30 -12.74 7.56
N GLY A 41 -5.71 -13.48 8.50
CA GLY A 41 -5.72 -14.94 8.48
C GLY A 41 -5.00 -15.47 7.23
N TYR A 42 -5.74 -16.15 6.35
CA TYR A 42 -5.24 -16.69 5.08
C TYR A 42 -5.64 -15.86 3.86
N LEU A 43 -6.21 -14.68 4.07
CA LEU A 43 -6.71 -13.84 2.98
C LEU A 43 -5.83 -12.60 2.81
N GLY A 44 -5.26 -12.47 1.62
CA GLY A 44 -4.63 -11.24 1.19
C GLY A 44 -5.67 -10.20 0.75
N SER A 45 -5.39 -8.95 1.04
CA SER A 45 -6.25 -7.82 0.68
C SER A 45 -5.43 -6.61 0.24
N VAL A 46 -6.02 -5.83 -0.67
CA VAL A 46 -5.49 -4.53 -1.06
C VAL A 46 -6.04 -3.47 -0.12
N ILE A 47 -5.12 -2.70 0.44
CA ILE A 47 -5.39 -1.61 1.36
C ILE A 47 -5.15 -0.31 0.61
N GLU A 48 -6.15 0.55 0.55
CA GLU A 48 -6.00 1.88 0.00
C GLU A 48 -5.42 2.82 1.05
N ILE A 49 -4.31 3.46 0.73
CA ILE A 49 -3.60 4.39 1.60
C ILE A 49 -3.64 5.75 0.93
N GLU A 50 -4.22 6.72 1.62
CA GLU A 50 -4.29 8.10 1.18
C GLU A 50 -3.46 8.99 2.10
N ALA A 51 -2.70 9.90 1.51
CA ALA A 51 -2.00 10.96 2.23
C ALA A 51 -2.32 12.31 1.61
N VAL A 52 -2.56 13.29 2.45
CA VAL A 52 -2.62 14.70 2.06
C VAL A 52 -1.63 15.48 2.89
N ALA A 53 -0.95 16.44 2.27
CA ALA A 53 0.04 17.28 2.91
C ALA A 53 -0.22 18.74 2.55
N PHE A 54 -0.39 19.57 3.56
CA PHE A 54 -0.54 21.01 3.43
C PHE A 54 0.65 21.70 4.11
N SER A 55 1.12 22.81 3.59
CA SER A 55 2.16 23.59 4.28
C SER A 55 1.70 23.95 5.68
N ALA A 56 2.53 23.67 6.69
CA ALA A 56 2.24 24.02 8.06
C ALA A 56 2.17 25.54 8.23
N ARG A 57 1.32 26.04 9.13
CA ARG A 57 1.21 27.48 9.41
C ARG A 57 2.51 28.08 9.91
N ASN A 58 3.29 27.30 10.67
CA ASN A 58 4.60 27.67 11.16
C ASN A 58 5.59 26.60 10.72
N GLU A 59 6.66 27.00 10.08
CA GLU A 59 7.74 26.12 9.64
C GLU A 59 8.29 25.29 10.82
N GLY A 60 8.49 24.01 10.60
CA GLY A 60 8.96 23.05 11.60
C GLY A 60 7.93 22.66 12.68
N LYS A 61 6.67 23.10 12.58
CA LYS A 61 5.60 22.82 13.54
C LYS A 61 4.39 22.12 12.92
N GLY A 62 4.59 21.42 11.83
CA GLY A 62 3.57 20.56 11.21
C GLY A 62 3.18 19.39 12.11
N TYR A 63 2.03 18.82 11.85
CA TYR A 63 1.52 17.68 12.61
C TYR A 63 1.26 16.47 11.72
N PHE A 64 1.26 15.29 12.35
CA PHE A 64 0.91 14.03 11.71
C PHE A 64 -0.32 13.44 12.35
N ARG A 65 -1.27 13.04 11.52
CA ARG A 65 -2.48 12.36 11.96
C ARG A 65 -2.74 11.13 11.15
N PHE A 66 -2.95 10.02 11.84
CA PHE A 66 -3.46 8.78 11.28
C PHE A 66 -4.92 8.60 11.69
N ASN A 67 -5.70 7.89 10.88
CA ASN A 67 -6.98 7.38 11.33
C ASN A 67 -6.78 6.22 12.34
N ASP A 68 -7.84 5.87 13.08
CA ASP A 68 -7.77 4.88 14.18
C ASP A 68 -7.53 3.44 13.70
N THR A 69 -7.56 3.17 12.39
CA THR A 69 -7.28 1.84 11.82
C THR A 69 -5.79 1.49 11.79
N ALA A 70 -4.89 2.48 11.92
CA ALA A 70 -3.46 2.28 11.97
C ALA A 70 -3.01 1.81 13.35
N GLY A 71 -2.42 0.61 13.44
CA GLY A 71 -1.77 0.10 14.66
C GLY A 71 -0.43 0.78 14.97
N SER A 72 0.18 0.42 16.09
CA SER A 72 1.43 1.03 16.56
C SER A 72 2.59 0.85 15.59
N MET A 73 2.79 -0.34 15.06
CA MET A 73 3.87 -0.63 14.11
C MET A 73 3.71 0.11 12.77
N ALA A 74 2.48 0.29 12.31
CA ALA A 74 2.21 1.11 11.12
C ALA A 74 2.55 2.59 11.37
N LYS A 75 2.29 3.09 12.59
CA LYS A 75 2.66 4.45 13.01
C LYS A 75 4.16 4.61 13.18
N ASP A 76 4.85 3.59 13.71
CA ASP A 76 6.31 3.61 13.89
C ASP A 76 7.05 3.65 12.54
N SER A 77 6.46 3.07 11.49
CA SER A 77 7.01 3.17 10.14
C SER A 77 7.11 4.62 9.63
N LEU A 78 6.36 5.56 10.23
CA LEU A 78 6.44 6.97 9.89
C LEU A 78 7.81 7.59 10.19
N PHE A 79 8.49 7.18 11.25
CA PHE A 79 9.84 7.69 11.55
C PHE A 79 10.80 7.34 10.42
N ASN A 80 10.72 6.10 9.93
CA ASN A 80 11.53 5.65 8.81
C ASN A 80 11.12 6.40 7.54
N ALA A 81 9.82 6.52 7.28
CA ALA A 81 9.29 7.25 6.14
C ALA A 81 9.72 8.73 6.14
N ALA A 82 9.72 9.41 7.30
CA ALA A 82 10.15 10.80 7.42
C ALA A 82 11.59 11.00 6.98
N ALA A 83 12.51 10.13 7.46
CA ALA A 83 13.91 10.17 7.05
C ALA A 83 14.08 9.96 5.54
N VAL A 84 13.32 9.01 4.96
CA VAL A 84 13.36 8.71 3.54
C VAL A 84 12.78 9.84 2.70
N VAL A 85 11.64 10.41 3.11
CA VAL A 85 11.04 11.59 2.44
C VAL A 85 12.05 12.73 2.36
N ARG A 86 12.72 13.03 3.47
CA ARG A 86 13.78 14.06 3.48
C ARG A 86 14.92 13.74 2.53
N ALA A 87 15.43 12.50 2.57
CA ALA A 87 16.53 12.09 1.71
C ALA A 87 16.19 12.17 0.22
N VAL A 88 14.97 11.78 -0.17
CA VAL A 88 14.53 11.74 -1.57
C VAL A 88 14.08 13.09 -2.10
N THR A 89 13.38 13.89 -1.27
CA THR A 89 12.73 15.13 -1.72
C THR A 89 13.45 16.40 -1.27
N GLY A 90 14.35 16.30 -0.29
CA GLY A 90 14.97 17.46 0.37
C GLY A 90 13.99 18.23 1.28
N LYS A 91 12.75 17.74 1.49
CA LYS A 91 11.71 18.42 2.27
C LYS A 91 11.57 17.79 3.65
N GLU A 92 11.40 18.62 4.66
CA GLU A 92 11.14 18.16 6.03
C GLU A 92 9.65 17.90 6.23
N LEU A 93 9.30 16.74 6.76
CA LEU A 93 7.90 16.45 7.07
C LEU A 93 7.31 17.40 8.11
N SER A 94 8.12 17.92 9.02
CA SER A 94 7.71 18.91 10.02
C SER A 94 7.23 20.24 9.43
N ASP A 95 7.49 20.51 8.15
CA ASP A 95 6.98 21.69 7.45
C ASP A 95 5.57 21.49 6.87
N TYR A 96 4.97 20.33 7.11
CA TYR A 96 3.65 19.97 6.58
C TYR A 96 2.70 19.49 7.65
N ASP A 97 1.43 19.89 7.53
CA ASP A 97 0.30 19.25 8.19
C ASP A 97 -0.13 18.05 7.36
N VAL A 98 0.14 16.84 7.86
CA VAL A 98 -0.05 15.59 7.12
C VAL A 98 -1.17 14.76 7.76
N ASN A 99 -2.10 14.31 6.92
CA ASN A 99 -3.10 13.33 7.31
C ASN A 99 -2.94 12.07 6.45
N ILE A 100 -2.91 10.91 7.10
CA ILE A 100 -2.81 9.60 6.46
C ILE A 100 -4.04 8.79 6.82
N ASN A 101 -4.69 8.23 5.82
CA ASN A 101 -5.90 7.44 5.97
C ASN A 101 -5.71 6.05 5.34
N PHE A 102 -5.99 5.00 6.11
CA PHE A 102 -6.05 3.64 5.63
C PHE A 102 -7.53 3.27 5.41
N ILE A 103 -7.89 2.97 4.17
CA ILE A 103 -9.27 2.64 3.77
C ILE A 103 -9.37 1.13 3.60
N GLY A 104 -10.34 0.52 4.28
CA GLY A 104 -10.57 -0.93 4.17
C GLY A 104 -11.17 -1.58 5.39
N GLY A 105 -11.42 -0.82 6.48
CA GLY A 105 -12.23 -1.22 7.64
C GLY A 105 -11.61 -2.27 8.58
N GLY A 106 -10.40 -2.74 8.32
CA GLY A 106 -9.66 -3.65 9.21
C GLY A 106 -8.56 -2.92 9.97
N GLN A 107 -8.25 -3.39 11.17
CA GLN A 107 -7.07 -2.92 11.89
C GLN A 107 -5.82 -3.35 11.11
N ILE A 108 -5.01 -2.36 10.72
CA ILE A 108 -3.76 -2.57 9.99
C ILE A 108 -2.63 -2.41 10.98
N ASP A 109 -1.98 -3.51 11.30
CA ASP A 109 -0.80 -3.49 12.17
C ASP A 109 0.32 -4.31 11.53
N GLY A 110 1.51 -3.74 11.53
CA GLY A 110 2.70 -4.34 10.95
C GLY A 110 3.51 -3.36 10.09
N PRO A 111 4.81 -3.60 9.94
CA PRO A 111 5.72 -2.71 9.22
C PRO A 111 5.56 -2.79 7.69
N SER A 112 4.81 -3.77 7.17
CA SER A 112 4.71 -4.09 5.73
C SER A 112 4.04 -3.01 4.88
N ALA A 113 3.34 -2.05 5.49
CA ALA A 113 2.77 -0.90 4.82
C ALA A 113 3.76 0.29 4.71
N GLY A 114 4.93 0.21 5.33
CA GLY A 114 5.89 1.32 5.41
C GLY A 114 6.31 1.88 4.06
N THR A 115 6.59 1.00 3.10
CA THR A 115 6.94 1.41 1.72
C THR A 115 5.77 2.15 1.06
N ALA A 116 4.54 1.64 1.18
CA ALA A 116 3.35 2.27 0.61
C ALA A 116 3.07 3.64 1.22
N VAL A 117 3.18 3.77 2.54
CA VAL A 117 3.05 5.04 3.28
C VAL A 117 4.10 6.05 2.80
N THR A 118 5.36 5.62 2.64
CA THR A 118 6.45 6.47 2.16
C THR A 118 6.16 7.03 0.77
N VAL A 119 5.70 6.18 -0.16
CA VAL A 119 5.32 6.62 -1.52
C VAL A 119 4.15 7.60 -1.49
N ALA A 120 3.11 7.31 -0.68
CA ALA A 120 1.95 8.19 -0.54
C ALA A 120 2.36 9.58 -0.02
N LEU A 121 3.27 9.65 0.97
CA LEU A 121 3.82 10.89 1.50
C LEU A 121 4.64 11.66 0.46
N ILE A 122 5.56 10.98 -0.25
CA ILE A 122 6.37 11.61 -1.30
C ILE A 122 5.45 12.17 -2.39
N SER A 123 4.45 11.40 -2.82
CA SER A 123 3.47 11.83 -3.81
C SER A 123 2.69 13.06 -3.34
N ALA A 124 2.15 13.04 -2.11
CA ALA A 124 1.38 14.15 -1.55
C ALA A 124 2.20 15.45 -1.43
N ILE A 125 3.47 15.34 -0.99
CA ILE A 125 4.36 16.50 -0.79
C ILE A 125 4.90 17.06 -2.10
N THR A 126 5.14 16.19 -3.08
CA THR A 126 5.71 16.62 -4.38
C THR A 126 4.65 16.95 -5.42
N GLY A 127 3.40 16.54 -5.20
CA GLY A 127 2.31 16.66 -6.18
C GLY A 127 2.43 15.67 -7.35
N LYS A 128 3.39 14.74 -7.32
CA LYS A 128 3.58 13.76 -8.39
C LYS A 128 2.54 12.64 -8.28
N PRO A 129 1.75 12.39 -9.34
CA PRO A 129 0.76 11.32 -9.32
C PRO A 129 1.44 9.94 -9.35
N VAL A 130 0.75 8.94 -8.81
CA VAL A 130 1.17 7.55 -8.80
C VAL A 130 0.16 6.65 -9.47
N ARG A 131 0.64 5.59 -10.09
CA ARG A 131 -0.16 4.56 -10.75
C ARG A 131 -1.14 3.93 -9.77
N GLN A 132 -2.35 3.63 -10.25
CA GLN A 132 -3.44 3.05 -9.47
C GLN A 132 -3.77 1.60 -9.91
N ASP A 133 -2.93 0.99 -10.73
CA ASP A 133 -3.02 -0.40 -11.17
C ASP A 133 -1.87 -1.26 -10.61
N ILE A 134 -1.15 -0.73 -9.62
CA ILE A 134 0.01 -1.36 -8.98
C ILE A 134 -0.15 -1.34 -7.45
N ALA A 135 0.14 -2.47 -6.81
CA ALA A 135 0.16 -2.58 -5.36
C ALA A 135 1.58 -2.81 -4.84
N VAL A 136 1.89 -2.30 -3.65
CA VAL A 136 3.22 -2.40 -3.07
C VAL A 136 3.18 -2.93 -1.64
N THR A 137 4.14 -3.77 -1.29
CA THR A 137 4.40 -4.20 0.08
C THR A 137 5.89 -4.18 0.38
N GLY A 138 6.24 -3.92 1.61
CA GLY A 138 7.62 -3.90 2.08
C GLY A 138 7.76 -3.05 3.33
N GLU A 139 8.62 -3.49 4.24
CA GLU A 139 9.06 -2.66 5.35
C GLU A 139 10.08 -1.64 4.82
N ILE A 140 9.98 -0.40 5.26
CA ILE A 140 10.93 0.66 4.89
C ILE A 140 11.94 0.90 6.00
N SER A 141 13.23 0.86 5.69
CA SER A 141 14.28 1.25 6.62
C SER A 141 14.55 2.74 6.56
N VAL A 142 15.18 3.31 7.59
CA VAL A 142 15.60 4.72 7.64
C VAL A 142 16.55 5.12 6.49
N SER A 143 17.22 4.14 5.89
CA SER A 143 18.12 4.34 4.74
C SER A 143 17.45 4.15 3.38
N GLY A 144 16.11 4.01 3.35
CA GLY A 144 15.35 3.84 2.10
C GLY A 144 15.39 2.42 1.51
N LYS A 145 15.91 1.43 2.25
CA LYS A 145 15.87 0.04 1.80
C LYS A 145 14.51 -0.58 2.05
N VAL A 146 14.02 -1.32 1.05
CA VAL A 146 12.78 -2.10 1.13
C VAL A 146 13.13 -3.50 1.62
N ARG A 147 12.60 -3.88 2.79
CA ARG A 147 12.95 -5.10 3.52
C ARG A 147 11.84 -6.14 3.45
N ALA A 148 12.23 -7.41 3.66
CA ALA A 148 11.34 -8.56 3.60
C ALA A 148 10.13 -8.44 4.54
N VAL A 149 9.00 -8.98 4.08
CA VAL A 149 7.74 -9.05 4.82
C VAL A 149 7.09 -10.41 4.67
N GLY A 150 6.19 -10.77 5.59
CA GLY A 150 5.45 -12.02 5.51
C GLY A 150 4.24 -11.98 4.59
N GLY A 151 3.74 -13.17 4.23
CA GLY A 151 2.45 -13.34 3.54
C GLY A 151 2.46 -12.88 2.07
N ILE A 152 3.57 -13.01 1.37
CA ILE A 152 3.69 -12.58 -0.04
C ILE A 152 2.70 -13.30 -0.94
N PHE A 153 2.54 -14.61 -0.73
CA PHE A 153 1.62 -15.42 -1.51
C PHE A 153 0.17 -14.94 -1.37
N GLU A 154 -0.32 -14.77 -0.13
CA GLU A 154 -1.67 -14.27 0.16
C GLU A 154 -1.86 -12.85 -0.39
N LYS A 155 -0.87 -11.98 -0.21
CA LYS A 155 -0.88 -10.61 -0.71
C LYS A 155 -1.00 -10.55 -2.23
N ALA A 156 -0.27 -11.41 -2.95
CA ALA A 156 -0.32 -11.48 -4.39
C ALA A 156 -1.68 -11.95 -4.91
N TYR A 157 -2.27 -12.95 -4.27
CA TYR A 157 -3.65 -13.35 -4.58
C TYR A 157 -4.65 -12.21 -4.32
N GLY A 158 -4.48 -11.48 -3.21
CA GLY A 158 -5.30 -10.31 -2.90
C GLY A 158 -5.17 -9.21 -3.97
N ALA A 159 -3.95 -8.93 -4.43
CA ALA A 159 -3.66 -7.95 -5.48
C ALA A 159 -4.28 -8.37 -6.83
N ALA A 160 -4.07 -9.61 -7.25
CA ALA A 160 -4.65 -10.14 -8.50
C ALA A 160 -6.18 -10.09 -8.50
N ARG A 161 -6.83 -10.44 -7.38
CA ARG A 161 -8.29 -10.35 -7.21
C ARG A 161 -8.81 -8.91 -7.24
N ALA A 162 -8.00 -7.94 -6.83
CA ALA A 162 -8.33 -6.52 -6.89
C ALA A 162 -8.07 -5.90 -8.28
N GLY A 163 -7.65 -6.69 -9.26
CA GLY A 163 -7.40 -6.27 -10.64
C GLY A 163 -6.07 -5.55 -10.84
N MET A 164 -5.13 -5.66 -9.88
CA MET A 164 -3.81 -5.05 -10.04
C MET A 164 -3.05 -5.71 -11.19
N LYS A 165 -2.41 -4.88 -12.03
CA LYS A 165 -1.58 -5.35 -13.16
C LYS A 165 -0.16 -5.65 -12.72
N ASP A 166 0.31 -4.92 -11.69
CA ASP A 166 1.66 -5.03 -11.17
C ASP A 166 1.65 -5.14 -9.63
N MET A 167 2.64 -5.83 -9.09
CA MET A 167 2.91 -5.89 -7.65
C MET A 167 4.40 -5.65 -7.39
N ILE A 168 4.70 -4.78 -6.44
CA ILE A 168 6.06 -4.53 -5.97
C ILE A 168 6.28 -5.25 -4.64
N ILE A 169 7.34 -6.05 -4.59
CA ILE A 169 7.76 -6.81 -3.40
C ILE A 169 9.24 -6.52 -3.07
N PRO A 170 9.68 -6.74 -1.83
CA PRO A 170 11.10 -6.73 -1.50
C PRO A 170 11.88 -7.78 -2.28
N ALA A 171 13.09 -7.46 -2.73
CA ALA A 171 13.96 -8.41 -3.43
C ALA A 171 14.28 -9.66 -2.57
N GLU A 172 14.31 -9.50 -1.26
CA GLU A 172 14.50 -10.59 -0.30
C GLU A 172 13.35 -11.62 -0.31
N ASN A 173 12.15 -11.22 -0.82
CA ASN A 173 10.99 -12.10 -0.95
C ASN A 173 10.81 -12.69 -2.36
N LYS A 174 11.77 -12.53 -3.25
CA LYS A 174 11.64 -12.93 -4.66
C LYS A 174 11.27 -14.41 -4.82
N ASP A 175 11.80 -15.26 -3.96
CA ASP A 175 11.62 -16.71 -4.03
C ASP A 175 10.32 -17.18 -3.33
N ASP A 176 9.60 -16.27 -2.65
CA ASP A 176 8.34 -16.60 -1.97
C ASP A 176 7.15 -16.73 -2.92
N ILE A 177 7.32 -16.37 -4.19
CA ILE A 177 6.25 -16.40 -5.19
C ILE A 177 6.79 -16.69 -6.59
N THR A 178 5.98 -17.41 -7.37
CA THR A 178 6.18 -17.63 -8.79
C THR A 178 5.01 -17.04 -9.58
N GLU A 179 5.32 -16.27 -10.63
CA GLU A 179 4.34 -15.51 -11.44
C GLU A 179 3.36 -16.39 -12.24
N HIS A 180 3.65 -17.69 -12.41
CA HIS A 180 3.01 -18.57 -13.41
C HIS A 180 1.48 -18.72 -13.29
N HIS A 181 0.85 -18.23 -12.22
CA HIS A 181 -0.60 -18.38 -12.00
C HIS A 181 -1.34 -17.06 -11.74
N LEU A 182 -0.60 -15.94 -11.78
CA LEU A 182 -1.16 -14.61 -11.50
C LEU A 182 -1.05 -13.81 -12.81
N ASN A 183 -2.16 -13.37 -13.38
CA ASN A 183 -2.14 -12.42 -14.51
C ASN A 183 -1.64 -11.03 -14.06
N MET A 184 -0.46 -10.99 -13.45
CA MET A 184 0.11 -9.82 -12.80
C MET A 184 1.63 -9.92 -12.84
N HIS A 185 2.32 -8.81 -13.12
CA HIS A 185 3.76 -8.74 -13.07
C HIS A 185 4.26 -8.45 -11.65
N ILE A 186 5.32 -9.15 -11.24
CA ILE A 186 5.94 -8.98 -9.92
C ILE A 186 7.30 -8.32 -10.07
N HIS A 187 7.47 -7.18 -9.41
CA HIS A 187 8.70 -6.41 -9.41
C HIS A 187 9.40 -6.54 -8.06
N ALA A 188 10.55 -7.21 -8.05
CA ALA A 188 11.38 -7.33 -6.85
C ALA A 188 12.34 -6.13 -6.76
N VAL A 189 12.26 -5.37 -5.67
CA VAL A 189 12.99 -4.12 -5.47
C VAL A 189 13.79 -4.14 -4.17
N THR A 190 14.85 -3.33 -4.12
CA THR A 190 15.74 -3.20 -2.96
C THR A 190 15.61 -1.84 -2.30
N THR A 191 15.25 -0.81 -3.05
CA THR A 191 15.24 0.58 -2.57
C THR A 191 13.96 1.33 -2.93
N ILE A 192 13.71 2.43 -2.20
CA ILE A 192 12.56 3.29 -2.44
C ILE A 192 12.63 3.98 -3.81
N GLU A 193 13.82 4.28 -4.30
CA GLU A 193 14.03 4.90 -5.61
C GLU A 193 13.55 3.97 -6.74
N GLU A 194 13.79 2.66 -6.61
CA GLU A 194 13.28 1.66 -7.55
C GLU A 194 11.75 1.60 -7.49
N VAL A 195 11.15 1.67 -6.29
CA VAL A 195 9.70 1.73 -6.12
C VAL A 195 9.11 2.96 -6.80
N LEU A 196 9.70 4.14 -6.55
CA LEU A 196 9.23 5.40 -7.12
C LEU A 196 9.30 5.40 -8.65
N LYS A 197 10.35 4.83 -9.23
CA LYS A 197 10.50 4.71 -10.68
C LYS A 197 9.40 3.88 -11.33
N LEU A 198 8.85 2.89 -10.62
CA LEU A 198 7.77 2.03 -11.11
C LEU A 198 6.38 2.66 -10.89
N LEU A 199 6.22 3.42 -9.79
CA LEU A 199 4.93 3.94 -9.34
C LEU A 199 4.64 5.36 -9.83
N THR A 200 5.64 6.26 -9.89
CA THR A 200 5.39 7.65 -10.27
C THR A 200 5.16 7.80 -11.77
N VAL A 201 4.27 8.71 -12.11
CA VAL A 201 3.96 9.12 -13.48
C VAL A 201 4.41 10.57 -13.65
N ASP A 202 5.08 10.87 -14.76
CA ASP A 202 5.53 12.23 -15.13
C ASP A 202 4.35 13.10 -15.63
#